data_e4d4b1a7b9ba9fd6acdf251dd1f83d34
#
_entry.id   e4d4b1a7b9ba9fd6acdf251dd1f83d34
#
_cell.length_a   1.000
_cell.length_b   1.000
_cell.length_c   1.000
_cell.angle_alpha   90.00
_cell.angle_beta   90.00
_cell.angle_gamma   90.00
#
_symmetry.space_group_name_H-M   'P 1'
#
loop_
_entity.id
_entity.type
_entity.pdbx_description
1 polymer ?
#
loop_
_entity_poly.entity_id
_entity_poly.type
_entity_poly.pdbx_seq_one_letter_code
_entity_poly.pdbx_strand_id
1 'polypeptide(L)'
;MGLWEALAIIAAGMAAGMINAVVGSGTLVTFPTLLALGYPAVTANMSNTIGLVAGGITSTLGYREELRGKAARLKRIVPFSFFGAVVGALLLLVLPESAFDAIVPVLIALGVLLVLAGPWLNKKAAKAHEDADPTRPLAGPRLVALAVGIFVAGMYGGYFGAAQGIILMGLMSVLLPDPLQEINGIKNVLGTVVNGVAALTFIVVATDQIDWAVAALVGIGALFGGFVGARVGRKLNPWVLRVLITFIGIIAIVNILR
;
A
#
# COMPACT_ATOMS: atom_id res chain seq x y z
N MET A 1 -2.54 26.56 -4.05
CA MET A 1 -1.45 25.79 -3.42
C MET A 1 -0.20 26.64 -3.28
N GLY A 2 0.29 26.81 -2.05
CA GLY A 2 1.52 27.57 -1.76
C GLY A 2 2.78 26.71 -1.92
N LEU A 3 3.96 27.36 -1.96
CA LEU A 3 5.25 26.64 -2.07
C LEU A 3 5.46 25.64 -0.92
N TRP A 4 5.10 26.00 0.30
CA TRP A 4 5.23 25.14 1.47
C TRP A 4 4.33 23.90 1.41
N GLU A 5 3.11 24.04 0.92
CA GLU A 5 2.20 22.92 0.69
C GLU A 5 2.79 21.96 -0.34
N ALA A 6 3.30 22.48 -1.46
CA ALA A 6 3.94 21.65 -2.49
C ALA A 6 5.14 20.88 -1.93
N LEU A 7 6.02 21.55 -1.17
CA LEU A 7 7.17 20.90 -0.53
C LEU A 7 6.75 19.83 0.48
N ALA A 8 5.71 20.10 1.29
CA ALA A 8 5.17 19.12 2.24
C ALA A 8 4.60 17.89 1.53
N ILE A 9 3.87 18.08 0.41
CA ILE A 9 3.32 16.99 -0.38
C ILE A 9 4.43 16.14 -1.02
N ILE A 10 5.47 16.75 -1.59
CA ILE A 10 6.62 16.03 -2.14
C ILE A 10 7.34 15.24 -1.04
N ALA A 11 7.59 15.86 0.12
CA ALA A 11 8.25 15.21 1.25
C ALA A 11 7.42 14.01 1.79
N ALA A 12 6.10 14.19 1.91
CA ALA A 12 5.19 13.12 2.30
C ALA A 12 5.17 12.00 1.24
N GLY A 13 5.14 12.35 -0.05
CA GLY A 13 5.25 11.40 -1.17
C GLY A 13 6.56 10.61 -1.13
N MET A 14 7.69 11.27 -0.86
CA MET A 14 9.00 10.62 -0.73
C MET A 14 9.02 9.64 0.46
N ALA A 15 8.53 10.07 1.62
CA ALA A 15 8.41 9.20 2.78
C ALA A 15 7.48 8.01 2.49
N ALA A 16 6.34 8.26 1.83
CA ALA A 16 5.37 7.22 1.47
C ALA A 16 5.96 6.20 0.48
N GLY A 17 6.66 6.64 -0.55
CA GLY A 17 7.33 5.76 -1.49
C GLY A 17 8.36 4.86 -0.81
N MET A 18 9.17 5.42 0.09
CA MET A 18 10.16 4.67 0.88
C MET A 18 9.48 3.64 1.79
N ILE A 19 8.44 4.06 2.51
CA ILE A 19 7.68 3.19 3.42
C ILE A 19 6.96 2.08 2.65
N ASN A 20 6.39 2.38 1.48
CA ASN A 20 5.74 1.38 0.63
C ASN A 20 6.70 0.31 0.15
N ALA A 21 7.92 0.67 -0.25
CA ALA A 21 8.93 -0.28 -0.68
C ALA A 21 9.29 -1.30 0.42
N VAL A 22 9.31 -0.87 1.69
CA VAL A 22 9.77 -1.68 2.84
C VAL A 22 8.61 -2.32 3.59
N VAL A 23 7.61 -1.53 3.95
CA VAL A 23 6.51 -1.92 4.86
C VAL A 23 5.19 -2.09 4.11
N GLY A 24 4.92 -1.25 3.10
CA GLY A 24 3.68 -1.26 2.35
C GLY A 24 2.54 -0.49 3.02
N SER A 25 2.84 0.66 3.62
CA SER A 25 1.86 1.50 4.35
C SER A 25 2.06 3.00 4.11
N GLY A 26 2.57 3.40 2.95
CA GLY A 26 2.88 4.80 2.62
C GLY A 26 1.67 5.74 2.65
N THR A 27 0.48 5.26 2.29
CA THR A 27 -0.77 6.02 2.38
C THR A 27 -1.01 6.59 3.77
N LEU A 28 -0.54 5.93 4.85
CA LEU A 28 -0.63 6.44 6.23
C LEU A 28 0.21 7.69 6.49
N VAL A 29 1.04 8.10 5.56
CA VAL A 29 1.79 9.37 5.64
C VAL A 29 1.18 10.41 4.71
N THR A 30 1.00 10.09 3.44
CA THR A 30 0.51 11.06 2.45
C THR A 30 -0.94 11.45 2.67
N PHE A 31 -1.83 10.49 2.91
CA PHE A 31 -3.25 10.77 3.05
C PHE A 31 -3.54 11.71 4.26
N PRO A 32 -3.04 11.43 5.49
CA PRO A 32 -3.20 12.38 6.58
C PRO A 32 -2.56 13.75 6.33
N THR A 33 -1.45 13.79 5.62
CA THR A 33 -0.83 15.06 5.25
C THR A 33 -1.74 15.88 4.35
N LEU A 34 -2.38 15.25 3.35
CA LEU A 34 -3.33 15.92 2.46
C LEU A 34 -4.58 16.41 3.20
N LEU A 35 -5.12 15.59 4.12
CA LEU A 35 -6.23 16.02 4.98
C LEU A 35 -5.86 17.23 5.85
N ALA A 36 -4.67 17.24 6.43
CA ALA A 36 -4.17 18.36 7.24
C ALA A 36 -3.96 19.64 6.41
N LEU A 37 -3.73 19.52 5.11
CA LEU A 37 -3.66 20.63 4.15
C LEU A 37 -5.04 21.06 3.63
N GLY A 38 -6.13 20.43 4.10
CA GLY A 38 -7.52 20.81 3.80
C GLY A 38 -8.11 20.19 2.54
N TYR A 39 -7.46 19.18 1.95
CA TYR A 39 -8.04 18.47 0.80
C TYR A 39 -9.21 17.57 1.23
N PRO A 40 -10.33 17.53 0.47
CA PRO A 40 -11.41 16.59 0.73
C PRO A 40 -10.91 15.14 0.73
N ALA A 41 -11.46 14.28 1.58
CA ALA A 41 -10.89 12.95 1.82
C ALA A 41 -10.90 12.07 0.55
N VAL A 42 -11.98 12.09 -0.25
CA VAL A 42 -12.05 11.33 -1.50
C VAL A 42 -11.02 11.84 -2.50
N THR A 43 -10.92 13.17 -2.72
CA THR A 43 -9.92 13.80 -3.60
C THR A 43 -8.49 13.47 -3.14
N ALA A 44 -8.23 13.56 -1.84
CA ALA A 44 -6.93 13.21 -1.26
C ALA A 44 -6.57 11.74 -1.51
N ASN A 45 -7.53 10.82 -1.32
CA ASN A 45 -7.31 9.39 -1.53
C ASN A 45 -7.04 9.05 -3.00
N MET A 46 -7.85 9.60 -3.92
CA MET A 46 -7.69 9.36 -5.36
C MET A 46 -6.37 9.92 -5.89
N SER A 47 -6.08 11.19 -5.59
CA SER A 47 -4.84 11.87 -6.03
C SER A 47 -3.60 11.20 -5.44
N ASN A 48 -3.64 10.80 -4.17
CA ASN A 48 -2.59 10.01 -3.52
C ASN A 48 -2.36 8.67 -4.21
N THR A 49 -3.43 7.92 -4.50
CA THR A 49 -3.35 6.60 -5.14
C THR A 49 -2.69 6.69 -6.50
N ILE A 50 -3.06 7.70 -7.31
CA ILE A 50 -2.45 7.98 -8.61
C ILE A 50 -0.95 8.29 -8.46
N GLY A 51 -0.60 9.17 -7.54
CA GLY A 51 0.80 9.53 -7.30
C GLY A 51 1.64 8.34 -6.83
N LEU A 52 1.12 7.49 -5.95
CA LEU A 52 1.85 6.34 -5.42
C LEU A 52 2.16 5.26 -6.47
N VAL A 53 1.54 5.27 -7.65
CA VAL A 53 1.90 4.37 -8.77
C VAL A 53 3.37 4.54 -9.15
N ALA A 54 3.87 5.78 -9.22
CA ALA A 54 5.27 6.06 -9.57
C ALA A 54 6.25 5.42 -8.56
N GLY A 55 5.95 5.54 -7.27
CA GLY A 55 6.73 4.90 -6.20
C GLY A 55 6.63 3.37 -6.22
N GLY A 56 5.47 2.83 -6.58
CA GLY A 56 5.26 1.40 -6.77
C GLY A 56 6.14 0.82 -7.88
N ILE A 57 6.20 1.51 -9.02
CA ILE A 57 7.04 1.10 -10.16
C ILE A 57 8.51 1.09 -9.75
N THR A 58 9.02 2.15 -9.13
CA THR A 58 10.43 2.23 -8.72
C THR A 58 10.77 1.23 -7.61
N SER A 59 9.85 0.98 -6.69
CA SER A 59 9.98 -0.08 -5.67
C SER A 59 10.06 -1.46 -6.32
N THR A 60 9.14 -1.77 -7.24
CA THR A 60 9.13 -3.05 -7.97
C THR A 60 10.41 -3.26 -8.76
N LEU A 61 10.89 -2.24 -9.47
CA LEU A 61 12.17 -2.29 -10.18
C LEU A 61 13.36 -2.49 -9.24
N GLY A 62 13.29 -1.93 -8.04
CA GLY A 62 14.33 -2.11 -7.02
C GLY A 62 14.40 -3.53 -6.45
N TYR A 63 13.32 -4.31 -6.56
CA TYR A 63 13.23 -5.73 -6.17
C TYR A 63 13.31 -6.71 -7.35
N ARG A 64 13.78 -6.25 -8.51
CA ARG A 64 13.83 -7.07 -9.73
C ARG A 64 14.64 -8.37 -9.58
N GLU A 65 15.68 -8.36 -8.77
CA GLU A 65 16.52 -9.55 -8.55
C GLU A 65 15.74 -10.63 -7.79
N GLU A 66 14.99 -10.24 -6.76
CA GLU A 66 14.13 -11.12 -5.96
C GLU A 66 12.93 -11.64 -6.75
N LEU A 67 12.56 -10.95 -7.82
CA LEU A 67 11.46 -11.33 -8.71
C LEU A 67 11.91 -12.28 -9.83
N ARG A 68 13.21 -12.54 -9.98
CA ARG A 68 13.71 -13.50 -10.99
C ARG A 68 13.11 -14.89 -10.76
N GLY A 69 12.60 -15.50 -11.83
CA GLY A 69 11.96 -16.81 -11.77
C GLY A 69 10.54 -16.84 -11.17
N LYS A 70 9.99 -15.70 -10.72
CA LYS A 70 8.66 -15.65 -10.09
C LYS A 70 7.51 -15.35 -11.07
N ALA A 71 7.80 -15.21 -12.37
CA ALA A 71 6.80 -14.85 -13.39
C ALA A 71 5.59 -15.79 -13.43
N ALA A 72 5.80 -17.10 -13.31
CA ALA A 72 4.71 -18.08 -13.30
C ALA A 72 3.78 -17.90 -12.09
N ARG A 73 4.35 -17.57 -10.91
CA ARG A 73 3.59 -17.29 -9.70
C ARG A 73 2.82 -15.98 -9.82
N LEU A 74 3.48 -14.92 -10.26
CA LEU A 74 2.85 -13.62 -10.49
C LEU A 74 1.68 -13.72 -11.46
N LYS A 75 1.81 -14.43 -12.57
CA LYS A 75 0.72 -14.65 -13.51
C LYS A 75 -0.52 -15.32 -12.87
N ARG A 76 -0.33 -16.13 -11.83
CA ARG A 76 -1.43 -16.79 -11.11
C ARG A 76 -2.12 -15.89 -10.07
N ILE A 77 -1.37 -14.99 -9.42
CA ILE A 77 -1.90 -14.23 -8.28
C ILE A 77 -2.26 -12.78 -8.62
N VAL A 78 -1.61 -12.16 -9.61
CA VAL A 78 -1.92 -10.79 -10.06
C VAL A 78 -3.37 -10.60 -10.47
N PRO A 79 -4.05 -11.54 -11.18
CA PRO A 79 -5.46 -11.37 -11.51
C PRO A 79 -6.36 -11.16 -10.30
N PHE A 80 -6.11 -11.84 -9.18
CA PHE A 80 -6.91 -11.67 -7.95
C PHE A 80 -6.72 -10.27 -7.36
N SER A 81 -5.49 -9.76 -7.36
CA SER A 81 -5.19 -8.40 -6.92
C SER A 81 -5.82 -7.36 -7.84
N PHE A 82 -5.80 -7.59 -9.16
CA PHE A 82 -6.42 -6.74 -10.17
C PHE A 82 -7.92 -6.62 -9.96
N PHE A 83 -8.65 -7.74 -9.94
CA PHE A 83 -10.11 -7.73 -9.77
C PHE A 83 -10.50 -7.20 -8.38
N GLY A 84 -9.74 -7.52 -7.34
CA GLY A 84 -9.94 -6.92 -6.03
C GLY A 84 -9.84 -5.40 -6.08
N ALA A 85 -8.80 -4.86 -6.74
CA ALA A 85 -8.59 -3.43 -6.88
C ALA A 85 -9.73 -2.73 -7.64
N VAL A 86 -10.22 -3.34 -8.73
CA VAL A 86 -11.38 -2.83 -9.47
C VAL A 86 -12.59 -2.71 -8.55
N VAL A 87 -12.91 -3.78 -7.81
CA VAL A 87 -14.04 -3.77 -6.86
C VAL A 87 -13.84 -2.70 -5.78
N GLY A 88 -12.64 -2.60 -5.20
CA GLY A 88 -12.34 -1.59 -4.17
C GLY A 88 -12.45 -0.16 -4.70
N ALA A 89 -11.91 0.12 -5.88
CA ALA A 89 -11.98 1.43 -6.50
C ALA A 89 -13.43 1.82 -6.86
N LEU A 90 -14.21 0.88 -7.40
CA LEU A 90 -15.63 1.12 -7.68
C LEU A 90 -16.43 1.33 -6.39
N LEU A 91 -16.15 0.61 -5.31
CA LEU A 91 -16.80 0.84 -4.01
C LEU A 91 -16.57 2.27 -3.50
N LEU A 92 -15.34 2.81 -3.67
CA LEU A 92 -15.08 4.21 -3.30
C LEU A 92 -15.93 5.19 -4.10
N LEU A 93 -16.16 4.91 -5.39
CA LEU A 93 -16.89 5.80 -6.30
C LEU A 93 -18.42 5.70 -6.15
N VAL A 94 -18.93 4.53 -5.75
CA VAL A 94 -20.39 4.28 -5.61
C VAL A 94 -20.91 4.71 -4.24
N LEU A 95 -20.08 4.59 -3.20
CA LEU A 95 -20.48 5.00 -1.86
C LEU A 95 -20.50 6.54 -1.74
N PRO A 96 -21.46 7.11 -1.00
CA PRO A 96 -21.49 8.56 -0.73
C PRO A 96 -20.18 9.01 -0.05
N GLU A 97 -19.71 10.21 -0.37
CA GLU A 97 -18.50 10.80 0.26
C GLU A 97 -18.61 10.80 1.80
N SER A 98 -19.81 11.10 2.33
CA SER A 98 -20.07 11.08 3.76
C SER A 98 -19.84 9.71 4.41
N ALA A 99 -20.06 8.61 3.67
CA ALA A 99 -19.75 7.28 4.16
C ALA A 99 -18.23 7.04 4.22
N PHE A 100 -17.49 7.55 3.23
CA PHE A 100 -16.03 7.49 3.25
C PHE A 100 -15.47 8.32 4.41
N ASP A 101 -15.93 9.56 4.60
CA ASP A 101 -15.51 10.43 5.70
C ASP A 101 -15.74 9.80 7.07
N ALA A 102 -16.90 9.15 7.26
CA ALA A 102 -17.22 8.46 8.51
C ALA A 102 -16.32 7.23 8.78
N ILE A 103 -15.89 6.55 7.73
CA ILE A 103 -15.05 5.34 7.83
C ILE A 103 -13.55 5.66 7.92
N VAL A 104 -13.09 6.79 7.38
CA VAL A 104 -11.68 7.19 7.33
C VAL A 104 -10.95 7.09 8.68
N PRO A 105 -11.47 7.59 9.81
CA PRO A 105 -10.79 7.46 11.11
C PRO A 105 -10.56 5.99 11.48
N VAL A 106 -11.54 5.11 11.19
CA VAL A 106 -11.45 3.68 11.46
C VAL A 106 -10.39 3.03 10.56
N LEU A 107 -10.34 3.42 9.27
CA LEU A 107 -9.35 2.90 8.33
C LEU A 107 -7.92 3.32 8.71
N ILE A 108 -7.73 4.56 9.14
CA ILE A 108 -6.43 5.05 9.63
C ILE A 108 -6.05 4.29 10.92
N ALA A 109 -6.98 4.16 11.87
CA ALA A 109 -6.74 3.41 13.11
C ALA A 109 -6.36 1.95 12.83
N LEU A 110 -7.09 1.28 11.93
CA LEU A 110 -6.78 -0.08 11.49
C LEU A 110 -5.38 -0.14 10.86
N GLY A 111 -5.04 0.80 9.99
CA GLY A 111 -3.73 0.88 9.37
C GLY A 111 -2.60 1.04 10.39
N VAL A 112 -2.76 1.93 11.38
CA VAL A 112 -1.81 2.12 12.48
C VAL A 112 -1.69 0.85 13.32
N LEU A 113 -2.80 0.22 13.68
CA LEU A 113 -2.79 -1.05 14.42
C LEU A 113 -2.05 -2.16 13.67
N LEU A 114 -2.25 -2.27 12.34
CA LEU A 114 -1.53 -3.22 11.50
C LEU A 114 -0.02 -2.92 11.47
N VAL A 115 0.39 -1.65 11.42
CA VAL A 115 1.80 -1.24 11.48
C VAL A 115 2.41 -1.63 12.82
N LEU A 116 1.72 -1.39 13.93
CA LEU A 116 2.17 -1.75 15.28
C LEU A 116 2.22 -3.26 15.49
N ALA A 117 1.23 -3.99 14.97
CA ALA A 117 1.20 -5.45 15.02
C ALA A 117 2.20 -6.12 14.06
N GLY A 118 2.72 -5.36 13.08
CA GLY A 118 3.61 -5.87 12.04
C GLY A 118 4.79 -6.72 12.54
N PRO A 119 5.55 -6.35 13.60
CA PRO A 119 6.62 -7.19 14.14
C PRO A 119 6.15 -8.54 14.62
N TRP A 120 5.05 -8.56 15.35
CA TRP A 120 4.45 -9.79 15.86
C TRP A 120 3.94 -10.67 14.72
N LEU A 121 3.25 -10.06 13.74
CA LEU A 121 2.78 -10.75 12.54
C LEU A 121 3.96 -11.34 11.74
N ASN A 122 5.01 -10.56 11.52
CA ASN A 122 6.19 -11.02 10.80
C ASN A 122 6.94 -12.13 11.55
N LYS A 123 7.06 -12.04 12.89
CA LYS A 123 7.68 -13.10 13.71
C LYS A 123 6.88 -14.40 13.65
N LYS A 124 5.55 -14.32 13.75
CA LYS A 124 4.66 -15.47 13.64
C LYS A 124 4.70 -16.08 12.24
N ALA A 125 4.74 -15.23 11.21
CA ALA A 125 4.87 -15.66 9.82
C ALA A 125 6.22 -16.31 9.54
N ALA A 126 7.33 -15.76 10.07
CA ALA A 126 8.65 -16.36 9.94
C ALA A 126 8.72 -17.75 10.58
N LYS A 127 8.17 -17.91 11.78
CA LYS A 127 8.07 -19.23 12.43
C LYS A 127 7.24 -20.22 11.62
N ALA A 128 6.08 -19.78 11.12
CA ALA A 128 5.25 -20.63 10.26
C ALA A 128 5.95 -20.98 8.94
N HIS A 129 6.86 -20.12 8.48
CA HIS A 129 7.67 -20.33 7.29
C HIS A 129 8.79 -21.36 7.53
N GLU A 130 9.46 -21.30 8.69
CA GLU A 130 10.48 -22.30 9.11
C GLU A 130 9.89 -23.70 9.22
N ASP A 131 8.63 -23.80 9.70
CA ASP A 131 7.88 -25.05 9.85
C ASP A 131 7.25 -25.54 8.53
N ALA A 132 7.32 -24.73 7.44
CA ALA A 132 6.69 -25.06 6.17
C ALA A 132 7.58 -25.97 5.31
N ASP A 133 7.00 -27.06 4.79
CA ASP A 133 7.65 -27.89 3.78
C ASP A 133 7.79 -27.12 2.46
N PRO A 134 9.03 -26.78 2.02
CA PRO A 134 9.28 -26.02 0.80
C PRO A 134 8.89 -26.79 -0.47
N THR A 135 8.75 -28.10 -0.39
CA THR A 135 8.36 -28.97 -1.53
C THR A 135 6.85 -29.06 -1.71
N ARG A 136 6.07 -28.60 -0.71
CA ARG A 136 4.61 -28.70 -0.74
C ARG A 136 4.02 -27.81 -1.83
N PRO A 137 3.31 -28.37 -2.82
CA PRO A 137 2.78 -27.62 -3.93
C PRO A 137 1.76 -26.58 -3.47
N LEU A 138 1.78 -25.41 -4.11
CA LEU A 138 0.74 -24.39 -3.95
C LEU A 138 -0.50 -24.84 -4.73
N ALA A 139 -1.35 -25.65 -4.11
CA ALA A 139 -2.54 -26.24 -4.71
C ALA A 139 -3.67 -26.38 -3.70
N GLY A 140 -4.87 -26.68 -4.16
CA GLY A 140 -6.04 -26.94 -3.32
C GLY A 140 -6.40 -25.79 -2.38
N PRO A 141 -6.77 -26.09 -1.10
CA PRO A 141 -7.25 -25.07 -0.17
C PRO A 141 -6.25 -23.94 0.10
N ARG A 142 -4.95 -24.24 0.02
CA ARG A 142 -3.89 -23.24 0.22
C ARG A 142 -3.84 -22.20 -0.89
N LEU A 143 -4.01 -22.63 -2.15
CA LEU A 143 -4.11 -21.73 -3.30
C LEU A 143 -5.39 -20.88 -3.21
N VAL A 144 -6.52 -21.47 -2.82
CA VAL A 144 -7.78 -20.76 -2.63
C VAL A 144 -7.64 -19.69 -1.54
N ALA A 145 -7.07 -20.04 -0.38
CA ALA A 145 -6.84 -19.09 0.70
C ALA A 145 -5.95 -17.92 0.27
N LEU A 146 -4.88 -18.20 -0.49
CA LEU A 146 -4.01 -17.16 -1.05
C LEU A 146 -4.76 -16.27 -2.05
N ALA A 147 -5.51 -16.85 -2.96
CA ALA A 147 -6.27 -16.13 -3.98
C ALA A 147 -7.33 -15.21 -3.36
N VAL A 148 -8.13 -15.74 -2.42
CA VAL A 148 -9.14 -14.98 -1.69
C VAL A 148 -8.50 -13.88 -0.85
N GLY A 149 -7.42 -14.18 -0.13
CA GLY A 149 -6.72 -13.20 0.68
C GLY A 149 -6.11 -12.07 -0.15
N ILE A 150 -5.51 -12.38 -1.32
CA ILE A 150 -4.98 -11.36 -2.25
C ILE A 150 -6.11 -10.53 -2.85
N PHE A 151 -7.25 -11.16 -3.21
CA PHE A 151 -8.41 -10.43 -3.71
C PHE A 151 -8.95 -9.45 -2.66
N VAL A 152 -9.15 -9.90 -1.41
CA VAL A 152 -9.63 -9.04 -0.32
C VAL A 152 -8.62 -7.92 0.00
N ALA A 153 -7.32 -8.24 0.02
CA ALA A 153 -6.28 -7.22 0.19
C ALA A 153 -6.25 -6.23 -0.99
N GLY A 154 -6.51 -6.71 -2.22
CA GLY A 154 -6.66 -5.88 -3.40
C GLY A 154 -7.87 -4.97 -3.32
N MET A 155 -9.01 -5.49 -2.88
CA MET A 155 -10.26 -4.71 -2.66
C MET A 155 -10.04 -3.60 -1.60
N TYR A 156 -9.45 -3.95 -0.47
CA TYR A 156 -9.08 -2.97 0.55
C TYR A 156 -8.09 -1.93 0.00
N GLY A 157 -7.10 -2.39 -0.79
CA GLY A 157 -6.10 -1.54 -1.41
C GLY A 157 -6.66 -0.57 -2.45
N GLY A 158 -7.62 -1.02 -3.27
CA GLY A 158 -8.32 -0.20 -4.25
C GLY A 158 -9.28 0.81 -3.63
N TYR A 159 -9.85 0.49 -2.46
CA TYR A 159 -10.73 1.38 -1.71
C TYR A 159 -9.95 2.47 -0.94
N PHE A 160 -8.89 2.08 -0.22
CA PHE A 160 -8.12 3.00 0.65
C PHE A 160 -6.61 2.73 0.66
N GLY A 161 -6.19 1.47 0.76
CA GLY A 161 -4.81 1.04 0.59
C GLY A 161 -3.85 1.25 1.77
N ALA A 162 -4.28 1.86 2.85
CA ALA A 162 -3.41 2.04 4.01
C ALA A 162 -3.01 0.69 4.63
N ALA A 163 -1.71 0.44 4.77
CA ALA A 163 -1.15 -0.82 5.31
C ALA A 163 -1.49 -2.10 4.52
N GLN A 164 -1.97 -2.01 3.28
CA GLN A 164 -2.23 -3.17 2.41
C GLN A 164 -1.01 -4.09 2.30
N GLY A 165 0.18 -3.53 2.21
CA GLY A 165 1.42 -4.31 2.11
C GLY A 165 1.69 -5.16 3.34
N ILE A 166 1.28 -4.74 4.53
CA ILE A 166 1.41 -5.54 5.77
C ILE A 166 0.50 -6.76 5.71
N ILE A 167 -0.75 -6.57 5.23
CA ILE A 167 -1.70 -7.66 5.05
C ILE A 167 -1.15 -8.66 4.04
N LEU A 168 -0.65 -8.20 2.88
CA LEU A 168 -0.05 -9.04 1.86
C LEU A 168 1.20 -9.79 2.38
N MET A 169 2.09 -9.10 3.10
CA MET A 169 3.27 -9.73 3.71
C MET A 169 2.86 -10.83 4.68
N GLY A 170 1.95 -10.54 5.61
CA GLY A 170 1.47 -11.52 6.59
C GLY A 170 0.85 -12.75 5.93
N LEU A 171 -0.07 -12.53 4.98
CA LEU A 171 -0.75 -13.59 4.23
C LEU A 171 0.25 -14.47 3.46
N MET A 172 1.10 -13.84 2.65
CA MET A 172 2.02 -14.56 1.78
C MET A 172 3.14 -15.26 2.56
N SER A 173 3.62 -14.69 3.66
CA SER A 173 4.65 -15.33 4.49
C SER A 173 4.15 -16.62 5.16
N VAL A 174 2.85 -16.76 5.39
CA VAL A 174 2.26 -18.01 5.92
C VAL A 174 1.99 -19.03 4.81
N LEU A 175 1.61 -18.55 3.62
CA LEU A 175 1.11 -19.41 2.55
C LEU A 175 2.16 -19.73 1.47
N LEU A 176 3.23 -18.93 1.34
CA LEU A 176 4.27 -19.15 0.35
C LEU A 176 5.57 -19.64 1.00
N PRO A 177 6.29 -20.57 0.37
CA PRO A 177 7.59 -21.04 0.87
C PRO A 177 8.77 -20.15 0.48
N ASP A 178 8.50 -18.97 -0.11
CA ASP A 178 9.53 -18.07 -0.63
C ASP A 178 10.21 -17.27 0.49
N PRO A 179 11.51 -16.96 0.38
CA PRO A 179 12.20 -16.06 1.29
C PRO A 179 11.48 -14.71 1.45
N LEU A 180 11.51 -14.12 2.65
CA LEU A 180 10.79 -12.88 2.97
C LEU A 180 11.11 -11.71 2.00
N GLN A 181 12.33 -11.63 1.46
CA GLN A 181 12.69 -10.59 0.50
C GLN A 181 12.01 -10.80 -0.86
N GLU A 182 11.86 -12.05 -1.29
CA GLU A 182 11.11 -12.39 -2.51
C GLU A 182 9.63 -12.11 -2.32
N ILE A 183 9.06 -12.45 -1.16
CA ILE A 183 7.68 -12.10 -0.78
C ILE A 183 7.49 -10.58 -0.78
N ASN A 184 8.46 -9.81 -0.30
CA ASN A 184 8.42 -8.36 -0.34
C ASN A 184 8.46 -7.82 -1.78
N GLY A 185 9.25 -8.43 -2.66
CA GLY A 185 9.22 -8.13 -4.09
C GLY A 185 7.84 -8.39 -4.70
N ILE A 186 7.23 -9.56 -4.45
CA ILE A 186 5.89 -9.91 -4.88
C ILE A 186 4.85 -8.91 -4.34
N LYS A 187 4.93 -8.55 -3.06
CA LYS A 187 4.08 -7.53 -2.43
C LYS A 187 4.16 -6.19 -3.19
N ASN A 188 5.35 -5.76 -3.56
CA ASN A 188 5.53 -4.51 -4.30
C ASN A 188 4.87 -4.57 -5.69
N VAL A 189 4.97 -5.71 -6.40
CA VAL A 189 4.23 -5.91 -7.66
C VAL A 189 2.73 -5.80 -7.44
N LEU A 190 2.18 -6.55 -6.46
CA LEU A 190 0.74 -6.54 -6.19
C LEU A 190 0.23 -5.17 -5.78
N GLY A 191 0.97 -4.44 -4.92
CA GLY A 191 0.63 -3.07 -4.53
C GLY A 191 0.67 -2.09 -5.71
N THR A 192 1.66 -2.23 -6.62
CA THR A 192 1.73 -1.43 -7.84
C THR A 192 0.55 -1.69 -8.77
N VAL A 193 0.16 -2.96 -8.91
CA VAL A 193 -1.02 -3.35 -9.71
C VAL A 193 -2.29 -2.74 -9.10
N VAL A 194 -2.47 -2.84 -7.79
CA VAL A 194 -3.64 -2.28 -7.10
C VAL A 194 -3.72 -0.77 -7.28
N ASN A 195 -2.63 -0.04 -7.01
CA ASN A 195 -2.61 1.41 -7.20
C ASN A 195 -2.83 1.79 -8.67
N GLY A 196 -2.21 1.06 -9.61
CA GLY A 196 -2.37 1.31 -11.05
C GLY A 196 -3.80 1.08 -11.53
N VAL A 197 -4.43 -0.01 -11.10
CA VAL A 197 -5.83 -0.33 -11.43
C VAL A 197 -6.80 0.67 -10.83
N ALA A 198 -6.63 1.00 -9.54
CA ALA A 198 -7.45 2.00 -8.87
C ALA A 198 -7.28 3.38 -9.52
N ALA A 199 -6.04 3.79 -9.81
CA ALA A 199 -5.74 5.03 -10.51
C ALA A 199 -6.44 5.10 -11.88
N LEU A 200 -6.33 4.05 -12.69
CA LEU A 200 -7.02 3.98 -13.99
C LEU A 200 -8.53 4.06 -13.83
N THR A 201 -9.11 3.37 -12.84
CA THR A 201 -10.53 3.41 -12.55
C THR A 201 -10.97 4.84 -12.19
N PHE A 202 -10.24 5.52 -11.32
CA PHE A 202 -10.53 6.91 -10.92
C PHE A 202 -10.40 7.89 -12.09
N ILE A 203 -9.35 7.74 -12.93
CA ILE A 203 -9.13 8.59 -14.10
C ILE A 203 -10.27 8.45 -15.11
N VAL A 204 -10.77 7.22 -15.31
CA VAL A 204 -11.82 6.96 -16.31
C VAL A 204 -13.20 7.40 -15.81
N VAL A 205 -13.49 7.20 -14.51
CA VAL A 205 -14.86 7.34 -13.97
C VAL A 205 -15.08 8.69 -13.26
N ALA A 206 -14.06 9.27 -12.62
CA ALA A 206 -14.20 10.43 -11.75
C ALA A 206 -13.02 11.40 -11.87
N THR A 207 -12.62 11.72 -13.09
CA THR A 207 -11.46 12.57 -13.38
C THR A 207 -11.57 13.98 -12.80
N ASP A 208 -12.80 14.47 -12.63
CA ASP A 208 -13.16 15.77 -12.06
C ASP A 208 -12.91 15.85 -10.55
N GLN A 209 -12.87 14.72 -9.86
CA GLN A 209 -12.58 14.64 -8.41
C GLN A 209 -11.07 14.53 -8.11
N ILE A 210 -10.23 14.45 -9.12
CA ILE A 210 -8.77 14.29 -8.99
C ILE A 210 -8.09 15.65 -8.93
N ASP A 211 -7.31 15.92 -7.90
CA ASP A 211 -6.34 17.00 -7.90
C ASP A 211 -5.03 16.53 -8.57
N TRP A 212 -4.87 16.89 -9.83
CA TRP A 212 -3.72 16.50 -10.64
C TRP A 212 -2.40 17.07 -10.16
N ALA A 213 -2.42 18.26 -9.54
CA ALA A 213 -1.23 18.86 -8.97
C ALA A 213 -0.75 18.05 -7.76
N VAL A 214 -1.68 17.67 -6.88
CA VAL A 214 -1.39 16.78 -5.75
C VAL A 214 -0.88 15.43 -6.25
N ALA A 215 -1.55 14.81 -7.22
CA ALA A 215 -1.13 13.53 -7.80
C ALA A 215 0.30 13.59 -8.37
N ALA A 216 0.64 14.66 -9.09
CA ALA A 216 1.97 14.87 -9.64
C ALA A 216 3.04 15.06 -8.55
N LEU A 217 2.76 15.86 -7.51
CA LEU A 217 3.70 16.12 -6.42
C LEU A 217 3.94 14.88 -5.57
N VAL A 218 2.88 14.14 -5.22
CA VAL A 218 3.00 12.84 -4.55
C VAL A 218 3.80 11.88 -5.43
N GLY A 219 3.52 11.87 -6.74
CA GLY A 219 4.21 11.02 -7.72
C GLY A 219 5.70 11.29 -7.80
N ILE A 220 6.10 12.56 -7.90
CA ILE A 220 7.51 12.97 -7.89
C ILE A 220 8.18 12.50 -6.59
N GLY A 221 7.59 12.82 -5.44
CA GLY A 221 8.13 12.38 -4.15
C GLY A 221 8.23 10.86 -4.06
N ALA A 222 7.15 10.14 -4.37
CA ALA A 222 7.06 8.69 -4.27
C ALA A 222 8.03 7.96 -5.20
N LEU A 223 8.28 8.50 -6.41
CA LEU A 223 9.25 7.96 -7.37
C LEU A 223 10.65 7.89 -6.75
N PHE A 224 11.13 9.00 -6.19
CA PHE A 224 12.41 9.04 -5.50
C PHE A 224 12.39 8.20 -4.22
N GLY A 225 11.30 8.29 -3.44
CA GLY A 225 11.13 7.51 -2.22
C GLY A 225 11.14 6.01 -2.45
N GLY A 226 10.45 5.53 -3.48
CA GLY A 226 10.43 4.11 -3.86
C GLY A 226 11.80 3.58 -4.27
N PHE A 227 12.54 4.39 -5.05
CA PHE A 227 13.90 4.04 -5.46
C PHE A 227 14.86 3.97 -4.27
N VAL A 228 14.85 4.96 -3.38
CA VAL A 228 15.67 4.99 -2.17
C VAL A 228 15.25 3.87 -1.21
N GLY A 229 13.95 3.69 -1.00
CA GLY A 229 13.40 2.66 -0.13
C GLY A 229 13.78 1.25 -0.54
N ALA A 230 13.73 0.94 -1.83
CA ALA A 230 14.12 -0.37 -2.32
C ALA A 230 15.62 -0.67 -2.15
N ARG A 231 16.49 0.37 -2.17
CA ARG A 231 17.95 0.21 -2.03
C ARG A 231 18.43 0.32 -0.58
N VAL A 232 17.96 1.34 0.13
CA VAL A 232 18.43 1.70 1.47
C VAL A 232 17.48 1.18 2.54
N GLY A 233 16.21 1.07 2.22
CA GLY A 233 15.17 0.67 3.17
C GLY A 233 15.38 -0.70 3.81
N ARG A 234 16.08 -1.60 3.12
CA ARG A 234 16.51 -2.91 3.67
C ARG A 234 17.44 -2.76 4.88
N LYS A 235 18.15 -1.62 4.98
CA LYS A 235 19.10 -1.29 6.07
C LYS A 235 18.47 -0.39 7.14
N LEU A 236 17.32 0.21 6.85
CA LEU A 236 16.63 1.07 7.80
C LEU A 236 16.05 0.24 8.95
N ASN A 237 16.18 0.76 10.16
CA ASN A 237 15.54 0.16 11.30
C ASN A 237 14.00 0.27 11.14
N PRO A 238 13.26 -0.84 11.02
CA PRO A 238 11.81 -0.82 10.83
C PRO A 238 11.06 -0.09 11.96
N TRP A 239 11.68 0.03 13.14
CA TRP A 239 11.11 0.74 14.27
C TRP A 239 10.96 2.24 14.00
N VAL A 240 11.95 2.87 13.36
CA VAL A 240 11.88 4.31 13.01
C VAL A 240 10.70 4.59 12.10
N LEU A 241 10.50 3.77 11.07
CA LEU A 241 9.37 3.92 10.15
C LEU A 241 8.02 3.74 10.87
N ARG A 242 7.93 2.80 11.81
CA ARG A 242 6.70 2.56 12.57
C ARG A 242 6.35 3.71 13.50
N VAL A 243 7.34 4.24 14.22
CA VAL A 243 7.14 5.41 15.11
C VAL A 243 6.63 6.59 14.28
N LEU A 244 7.25 6.86 13.14
CA LEU A 244 6.84 7.94 12.24
C LEU A 244 5.37 7.77 11.77
N ILE A 245 5.03 6.59 11.27
CA ILE A 245 3.67 6.29 10.78
C ILE A 245 2.65 6.40 11.92
N THR A 246 2.97 5.84 13.08
CA THR A 246 2.08 5.88 14.25
C THR A 246 1.83 7.31 14.72
N PHE A 247 2.88 8.11 14.78
CA PHE A 247 2.77 9.52 15.17
C PHE A 247 1.90 10.32 14.20
N ILE A 248 2.13 10.19 12.90
CA ILE A 248 1.32 10.85 11.86
C ILE A 248 -0.13 10.36 11.91
N GLY A 249 -0.35 9.05 12.05
CA GLY A 249 -1.70 8.48 12.11
C GLY A 249 -2.49 8.94 13.34
N ILE A 250 -1.86 9.05 14.51
CA ILE A 250 -2.50 9.58 15.72
C ILE A 250 -2.88 11.06 15.53
N ILE A 251 -1.98 11.88 15.01
CA ILE A 251 -2.27 13.29 14.73
C ILE A 251 -3.46 13.41 13.76
N ALA A 252 -3.49 12.58 12.71
CA ALA A 252 -4.58 12.60 11.75
C ALA A 252 -5.93 12.25 12.39
N ILE A 253 -5.99 11.20 13.20
CA ILE A 253 -7.21 10.80 13.91
C ILE A 253 -7.69 11.93 14.83
N VAL A 254 -6.78 12.53 15.59
CA VAL A 254 -7.12 13.65 16.51
C VAL A 254 -7.66 14.85 15.74
N ASN A 255 -7.08 15.17 14.56
CA ASN A 255 -7.53 16.30 13.74
C ASN A 255 -8.90 16.04 13.07
N ILE A 256 -9.20 14.79 12.67
CA ILE A 256 -10.47 14.42 12.05
C ILE A 256 -11.62 14.40 13.07
N LEU A 257 -11.33 14.04 14.33
CA LEU A 257 -12.34 13.93 15.39
C LEU A 257 -12.62 15.27 16.11
N ARG A 258 -11.89 16.33 15.80
CA ARG A 258 -12.13 17.71 16.27
C ARG A 258 -13.03 18.49 15.35
#